data_94d903a670b350a630dd124e76283a88
#
_entry.id   94d903a670b350a630dd124e76283a88
#
_cell.length_a   1.000
_cell.length_b   1.000
_cell.length_c   1.000
_cell.angle_alpha   90.00
_cell.angle_beta   90.00
_cell.angle_gamma   90.00
#
_symmetry.space_group_name_H-M   'P 1'
#
loop_
_entity.id
_entity.type
_entity.pdbx_description
1 polymer ?
#
loop_
_entity_poly.entity_id
_entity_poly.type
_entity_poly.pdbx_seq_one_letter_code
_entity_poly.pdbx_strand_id
1 'polypeptide(L)'
;MSTEKAIVIRDLDLPSDGASLQRVWREIGWSDSNRTDRMMLEFYTEGSTGVGTIDDEVECAVLTQPGTMRLDTKDLPLCVVSAVTTSRIARGLSLAQKLTARQLAKGQQDGAAVATLGMFDQGFYNKLGFGTGAYINEFSFDPALLNVEIKPRTPRRLTAEDSEQMLATMMARPRSHGSVTLNLPKTFKSELDRGSRFGLGYYEGARLTHLVWRKE
;
A
#
# COMPACT_ATOMS: atom_id res chain seq x y z
N MET A 1 -29.26 18.19 -25.52
CA MET A 1 -28.73 16.87 -25.85
C MET A 1 -27.65 16.57 -24.83
N SER A 2 -27.87 15.62 -23.92
CA SER A 2 -26.81 15.17 -22.98
C SER A 2 -25.82 14.34 -23.81
N THR A 3 -24.65 14.86 -24.07
CA THR A 3 -23.53 14.06 -24.60
C THR A 3 -23.24 12.98 -23.56
N GLU A 4 -23.48 11.74 -23.91
CA GLU A 4 -23.13 10.59 -23.07
C GLU A 4 -21.61 10.64 -22.85
N LYS A 5 -21.18 10.76 -21.58
CA LYS A 5 -19.77 10.85 -21.26
C LYS A 5 -19.08 9.55 -21.57
N ALA A 6 -17.99 9.60 -22.33
CA ALA A 6 -17.24 8.42 -22.68
C ALA A 6 -16.51 7.85 -21.47
N ILE A 7 -16.90 6.66 -21.01
CA ILE A 7 -16.22 5.94 -19.93
C ILE A 7 -15.31 4.89 -20.55
N VAL A 8 -14.02 4.96 -20.26
CA VAL A 8 -13.04 3.97 -20.72
C VAL A 8 -12.32 3.34 -19.53
N ILE A 9 -12.12 2.03 -19.59
CA ILE A 9 -11.33 1.25 -18.64
C ILE A 9 -10.08 0.75 -19.36
N ARG A 10 -8.89 1.14 -18.86
CA ARG A 10 -7.61 0.81 -19.45
C ARG A 10 -6.51 0.68 -18.39
N ASP A 11 -5.31 0.32 -18.79
CA ASP A 11 -4.13 0.42 -17.94
C ASP A 11 -3.70 1.90 -17.77
N LEU A 12 -3.06 2.20 -16.66
CA LEU A 12 -2.50 3.51 -16.35
C LEU A 12 -1.36 3.84 -17.32
N ASP A 13 -1.39 5.03 -17.90
CA ASP A 13 -0.25 5.68 -18.53
C ASP A 13 0.22 6.84 -17.63
N LEU A 14 1.19 6.56 -16.76
CA LEU A 14 1.59 7.50 -15.72
C LEU A 14 2.02 8.88 -16.25
N PRO A 15 2.73 9.01 -17.39
CA PRO A 15 3.05 10.30 -17.98
C PRO A 15 1.84 11.17 -18.32
N SER A 16 0.78 10.59 -18.86
CA SER A 16 -0.43 11.34 -19.25
C SER A 16 -1.44 11.45 -18.10
N ASP A 17 -1.54 10.44 -17.26
CA ASP A 17 -2.59 10.29 -16.24
C ASP A 17 -2.20 10.87 -14.87
N GLY A 18 -0.90 11.13 -14.65
CA GLY A 18 -0.38 11.48 -13.33
C GLY A 18 -1.05 12.70 -12.71
N ALA A 19 -1.35 13.72 -13.50
CA ALA A 19 -1.98 14.95 -13.03
C ALA A 19 -3.44 14.71 -12.55
N SER A 20 -4.23 13.94 -13.31
CA SER A 20 -5.60 13.62 -12.93
C SER A 20 -5.65 12.66 -11.74
N LEU A 21 -4.71 11.70 -11.63
CA LEU A 21 -4.55 10.87 -10.44
C LEU A 21 -4.27 11.71 -9.19
N GLN A 22 -3.34 12.66 -9.26
CA GLN A 22 -3.02 13.56 -8.14
C GLN A 22 -4.25 14.37 -7.73
N ARG A 23 -5.01 14.86 -8.70
CA ARG A 23 -6.29 15.56 -8.45
C ARG A 23 -7.25 14.67 -7.67
N VAL A 24 -7.45 13.42 -8.07
CA VAL A 24 -8.34 12.48 -7.38
C VAL A 24 -7.87 12.23 -5.95
N TRP A 25 -6.57 12.04 -5.71
CA TRP A 25 -6.03 11.84 -4.36
C TRP A 25 -6.23 13.05 -3.45
N ARG A 26 -6.05 14.27 -3.98
CA ARG A 26 -6.35 15.51 -3.25
C ARG A 26 -7.84 15.62 -2.93
N GLU A 27 -8.70 15.29 -3.90
CA GLU A 27 -10.16 15.34 -3.75
C GLU A 27 -10.69 14.42 -2.64
N ILE A 28 -10.07 13.25 -2.45
CA ILE A 28 -10.44 12.29 -1.40
C ILE A 28 -9.65 12.48 -0.09
N GLY A 29 -8.77 13.48 -0.01
CA GLY A 29 -8.02 13.82 1.20
C GLY A 29 -6.80 12.92 1.48
N TRP A 30 -6.28 12.20 0.46
CA TRP A 30 -5.10 11.35 0.62
C TRP A 30 -3.79 12.07 0.30
N SER A 31 -3.85 13.19 -0.37
CA SER A 31 -2.74 14.09 -0.60
C SER A 31 -3.10 15.51 -0.20
N ASP A 32 -2.18 16.20 0.46
CA ASP A 32 -2.33 17.58 0.97
C ASP A 32 -1.17 18.48 0.56
N SER A 33 -0.15 17.93 -0.11
CA SER A 33 1.07 18.66 -0.44
C SER A 33 1.76 18.13 -1.70
N ASN A 34 2.57 18.97 -2.33
CA ASN A 34 3.39 18.59 -3.48
C ASN A 34 4.37 17.44 -3.17
N ARG A 35 4.77 17.29 -1.90
CA ARG A 35 5.60 16.16 -1.48
C ARG A 35 4.81 14.86 -1.54
N THR A 36 3.63 14.82 -0.95
CA THR A 36 2.74 13.66 -0.98
C THR A 36 2.36 13.29 -2.42
N ASP A 37 2.14 14.28 -3.28
CA ASP A 37 1.85 14.04 -4.71
C ASP A 37 2.99 13.30 -5.44
N ARG A 38 4.26 13.70 -5.21
CA ARG A 38 5.40 13.01 -5.83
C ARG A 38 5.54 11.58 -5.32
N MET A 39 5.42 11.39 -4.01
CA MET A 39 5.46 10.06 -3.37
C MET A 39 4.38 9.14 -3.92
N MET A 40 3.19 9.67 -4.15
CA MET A 40 2.08 8.94 -4.74
C MET A 40 2.43 8.41 -6.15
N LEU A 41 3.06 9.21 -7.00
CA LEU A 41 3.43 8.74 -8.34
C LEU A 41 4.43 7.59 -8.30
N GLU A 42 5.42 7.63 -7.39
CA GLU A 42 6.35 6.52 -7.18
C GLU A 42 5.66 5.23 -6.73
N PHE A 43 4.64 5.35 -5.89
CA PHE A 43 3.83 4.23 -5.45
C PHE A 43 3.22 3.44 -6.61
N TYR A 44 2.75 4.13 -7.65
CA TYR A 44 2.18 3.51 -8.84
C TYR A 44 3.22 2.83 -9.75
N THR A 45 4.52 3.06 -9.58
CA THR A 45 5.56 2.44 -10.39
C THR A 45 5.90 1.00 -10.01
N GLU A 46 5.46 0.52 -8.83
CA GLU A 46 5.77 -0.82 -8.31
C GLU A 46 4.57 -1.75 -8.32
N GLY A 47 3.78 -1.70 -9.39
CA GLY A 47 2.63 -2.56 -9.53
C GLY A 47 1.95 -2.40 -10.87
N SER A 48 0.77 -2.98 -10.98
CA SER A 48 -0.12 -2.85 -12.14
C SER A 48 -1.34 -2.02 -11.75
N THR A 49 -1.62 -0.97 -12.52
CA THR A 49 -2.74 -0.08 -12.22
C THR A 49 -3.73 -0.05 -13.36
N GLY A 50 -5.00 -0.29 -13.04
CA GLY A 50 -6.11 -0.01 -13.91
C GLY A 50 -6.72 1.34 -13.59
N VAL A 51 -7.13 2.07 -14.62
CA VAL A 51 -7.83 3.35 -14.50
C VAL A 51 -9.17 3.33 -15.23
N GLY A 52 -10.13 4.06 -14.68
CA GLY A 52 -11.37 4.40 -15.33
C GLY A 52 -11.40 5.88 -15.61
N THR A 53 -11.54 6.26 -16.88
CA THR A 53 -11.59 7.66 -17.32
C THR A 53 -13.01 8.08 -17.66
N ILE A 54 -13.27 9.36 -17.51
CA ILE A 54 -14.48 10.04 -18.01
C ILE A 54 -13.98 11.24 -18.80
N ASP A 55 -14.31 11.30 -20.09
CA ASP A 55 -13.85 12.34 -21.00
C ASP A 55 -12.31 12.48 -20.98
N ASP A 56 -11.60 11.34 -21.05
CA ASP A 56 -10.13 11.17 -21.02
C ASP A 56 -9.44 11.49 -19.68
N GLU A 57 -10.12 12.02 -18.69
CA GLU A 57 -9.57 12.28 -17.35
C GLU A 57 -9.72 11.08 -16.43
N VAL A 58 -8.67 10.70 -15.69
CA VAL A 58 -8.74 9.63 -14.69
C VAL A 58 -9.66 10.04 -13.54
N GLU A 59 -10.68 9.24 -13.32
CA GLU A 59 -11.68 9.43 -12.27
C GLU A 59 -11.75 8.27 -11.26
N CYS A 60 -11.15 7.14 -11.62
CA CYS A 60 -11.04 5.98 -10.74
C CYS A 60 -9.73 5.24 -11.02
N ALA A 61 -9.05 4.77 -9.98
CA ALA A 61 -7.85 3.95 -10.10
C ALA A 61 -7.85 2.80 -9.09
N VAL A 62 -7.24 1.68 -9.49
CA VAL A 62 -6.98 0.51 -8.65
C VAL A 62 -5.58 0.01 -8.95
N LEU A 63 -4.69 0.06 -7.95
CA LEU A 63 -3.35 -0.50 -8.02
C LEU A 63 -3.35 -1.92 -7.47
N THR A 64 -2.62 -2.83 -8.10
CA THR A 64 -2.24 -4.12 -7.54
C THR A 64 -0.73 -4.27 -7.49
N GLN A 65 -0.23 -4.84 -6.41
CA GLN A 65 1.20 -5.01 -6.16
C GLN A 65 1.49 -6.48 -5.84
N PRO A 66 2.64 -7.01 -6.33
CA PRO A 66 3.01 -8.39 -6.05
C PRO A 66 3.53 -8.55 -4.62
N GLY A 67 3.27 -9.70 -4.03
CA GLY A 67 3.76 -10.05 -2.72
C GLY A 67 3.76 -11.55 -2.48
N THR A 68 3.94 -11.94 -1.23
CA THR A 68 3.78 -13.33 -0.77
C THR A 68 2.98 -13.39 0.51
N MET A 69 2.20 -14.46 0.66
CA MET A 69 1.52 -14.82 1.90
C MET A 69 2.06 -16.15 2.42
N ARG A 70 2.46 -16.21 3.67
CA ARG A 70 2.89 -17.44 4.31
C ARG A 70 1.70 -18.35 4.61
N LEU A 71 1.67 -19.53 4.02
CA LEU A 71 0.74 -20.61 4.37
C LEU A 71 1.56 -21.76 4.96
N ASP A 72 1.51 -21.94 6.26
CA ASP A 72 2.38 -22.86 7.01
C ASP A 72 3.87 -22.64 6.70
N THR A 73 4.49 -23.53 5.98
CA THR A 73 5.90 -23.46 5.57
C THR A 73 6.13 -22.92 4.17
N LYS A 74 5.07 -22.66 3.39
CA LYS A 74 5.16 -22.24 1.99
C LYS A 74 4.77 -20.78 1.83
N ASP A 75 5.36 -20.13 0.84
CA ASP A 75 4.94 -18.79 0.40
C ASP A 75 4.08 -18.94 -0.85
N LEU A 76 2.85 -18.42 -0.76
CA LEU A 76 1.94 -18.30 -1.89
C LEU A 76 2.16 -16.96 -2.58
N PRO A 77 2.23 -16.92 -3.93
CA PRO A 77 2.19 -15.66 -4.67
C PRO A 77 0.91 -14.89 -4.38
N LEU A 78 1.05 -13.61 -4.08
CA LEU A 78 -0.02 -12.75 -3.60
C LEU A 78 -0.20 -11.54 -4.50
N CYS A 79 -1.46 -11.21 -4.80
CA CYS A 79 -1.89 -9.95 -5.39
C CYS A 79 -2.43 -9.05 -4.27
N VAL A 80 -1.77 -7.93 -4.01
CA VAL A 80 -2.23 -6.95 -3.02
C VAL A 80 -2.97 -5.82 -3.71
N VAL A 81 -4.24 -5.65 -3.41
CA VAL A 81 -5.04 -4.53 -3.92
C VAL A 81 -4.79 -3.31 -3.05
N SER A 82 -4.37 -2.22 -3.66
CA SER A 82 -3.99 -0.97 -3.03
C SER A 82 -4.59 0.23 -3.76
N ALA A 83 -4.57 1.37 -3.13
CA ALA A 83 -4.91 2.67 -3.72
C ALA A 83 -6.20 2.66 -4.56
N VAL A 84 -7.24 2.01 -4.06
CA VAL A 84 -8.57 2.05 -4.68
C VAL A 84 -9.16 3.44 -4.45
N THR A 85 -9.20 4.23 -5.51
CA THR A 85 -9.65 5.63 -5.46
C THR A 85 -10.76 5.88 -6.46
N THR A 86 -11.70 6.75 -6.11
CA THR A 86 -12.79 7.16 -6.98
C THR A 86 -13.15 8.60 -6.71
N SER A 87 -13.09 9.44 -7.73
CA SER A 87 -13.51 10.84 -7.65
C SER A 87 -14.99 10.97 -7.32
N ARG A 88 -15.41 12.15 -6.88
CA ARG A 88 -16.82 12.41 -6.53
C ARG A 88 -17.76 12.23 -7.71
N ILE A 89 -17.34 12.59 -8.91
CA ILE A 89 -18.20 12.49 -10.11
C ILE A 89 -18.32 11.06 -10.64
N ALA A 90 -17.40 10.17 -10.29
CA ALA A 90 -17.41 8.77 -10.72
C ALA A 90 -18.10 7.81 -9.74
N ARG A 91 -18.56 8.32 -8.60
CA ARG A 91 -19.31 7.51 -7.63
C ARG A 91 -20.63 7.01 -8.20
N GLY A 92 -21.00 5.79 -7.84
CA GLY A 92 -22.22 5.16 -8.36
C GLY A 92 -22.09 4.52 -9.75
N LEU A 93 -20.97 4.72 -10.47
CA LEU A 93 -20.75 4.14 -11.80
C LEU A 93 -20.11 2.73 -11.77
N SER A 94 -19.92 2.16 -10.60
CA SER A 94 -19.32 0.84 -10.37
C SER A 94 -17.89 0.70 -10.93
N LEU A 95 -17.18 1.81 -11.18
CA LEU A 95 -15.83 1.77 -11.77
C LEU A 95 -14.83 1.07 -10.85
N ALA A 96 -14.82 1.38 -9.56
CA ALA A 96 -13.93 0.73 -8.59
C ALA A 96 -14.15 -0.79 -8.55
N GLN A 97 -15.40 -1.26 -8.61
CA GLN A 97 -15.72 -2.68 -8.64
C GLN A 97 -15.19 -3.35 -9.91
N LYS A 98 -15.47 -2.77 -11.08
CA LYS A 98 -15.01 -3.30 -12.37
C LYS A 98 -13.49 -3.32 -12.48
N LEU A 99 -12.83 -2.25 -12.03
CA LEU A 99 -11.38 -2.16 -12.02
C LEU A 99 -10.74 -3.15 -11.05
N THR A 100 -11.27 -3.29 -9.84
CA THR A 100 -10.77 -4.28 -8.89
C THR A 100 -10.88 -5.69 -9.45
N ALA A 101 -12.03 -6.06 -10.04
CA ALA A 101 -12.21 -7.37 -10.67
C ALA A 101 -11.21 -7.58 -11.82
N ARG A 102 -11.01 -6.57 -12.67
CA ARG A 102 -10.02 -6.62 -13.77
C ARG A 102 -8.60 -6.82 -13.25
N GLN A 103 -8.21 -6.07 -12.23
CA GLN A 103 -6.86 -6.15 -11.65
C GLN A 103 -6.62 -7.47 -10.91
N LEU A 104 -7.64 -8.05 -10.28
CA LEU A 104 -7.57 -9.40 -9.71
C LEU A 104 -7.37 -10.47 -10.78
N ALA A 105 -8.12 -10.39 -11.90
CA ALA A 105 -7.95 -11.31 -13.01
C ALA A 105 -6.52 -11.21 -13.61
N LYS A 106 -5.97 -9.99 -13.73
CA LYS A 106 -4.60 -9.78 -14.18
C LYS A 106 -3.59 -10.36 -13.19
N GLY A 107 -3.77 -10.11 -11.89
CA GLY A 107 -2.91 -10.71 -10.85
C GLY A 107 -2.93 -12.24 -10.88
N GLN A 108 -4.08 -12.87 -11.14
CA GLN A 108 -4.17 -14.31 -11.33
C GLN A 108 -3.39 -14.78 -12.57
N GLN A 109 -3.51 -14.07 -13.69
CA GLN A 109 -2.75 -14.38 -14.92
C GLN A 109 -1.24 -14.27 -14.68
N ASP A 110 -0.81 -13.33 -13.82
CA ASP A 110 0.58 -13.14 -13.40
C ASP A 110 1.03 -14.19 -12.33
N GLY A 111 0.17 -15.14 -11.98
CA GLY A 111 0.47 -16.27 -11.11
C GLY A 111 0.08 -16.09 -9.64
N ALA A 112 -0.61 -15.05 -9.25
CA ALA A 112 -1.08 -14.91 -7.88
C ALA A 112 -2.11 -15.99 -7.53
N ALA A 113 -1.88 -16.68 -6.42
CA ALA A 113 -2.77 -17.72 -5.89
C ALA A 113 -3.83 -17.16 -4.92
N VAL A 114 -3.53 -16.02 -4.32
CA VAL A 114 -4.41 -15.34 -3.34
C VAL A 114 -4.37 -13.83 -3.57
N ALA A 115 -5.40 -13.13 -3.09
CA ALA A 115 -5.44 -11.67 -3.07
C ALA A 115 -5.76 -11.17 -1.67
N THR A 116 -5.22 -9.99 -1.31
CA THR A 116 -5.52 -9.32 -0.04
C THR A 116 -5.61 -7.81 -0.22
N LEU A 117 -6.21 -7.16 0.75
CA LEU A 117 -6.26 -5.70 0.86
C LEU A 117 -6.48 -5.29 2.33
N GLY A 118 -6.14 -4.03 2.64
CA GLY A 118 -6.61 -3.37 3.84
C GLY A 118 -7.89 -2.59 3.53
N MET A 119 -8.98 -2.90 4.23
CA MET A 119 -10.28 -2.29 3.93
C MET A 119 -10.58 -1.10 4.85
N PHE A 120 -11.26 -0.09 4.30
CA PHE A 120 -11.88 1.01 5.05
C PHE A 120 -13.40 0.87 5.15
N ASP A 121 -14.00 0.13 4.19
CA ASP A 121 -15.46 -0.03 4.09
C ASP A 121 -15.80 -1.51 4.07
N GLN A 122 -16.53 -1.95 5.09
CA GLN A 122 -17.05 -3.31 5.14
C GLN A 122 -18.21 -3.47 4.16
N GLY A 123 -18.22 -4.58 3.42
CA GLY A 123 -19.29 -4.93 2.50
C GLY A 123 -19.00 -4.63 1.03
N PHE A 124 -18.15 -3.65 0.69
CA PHE A 124 -17.79 -3.38 -0.71
C PHE A 124 -17.00 -4.54 -1.32
N TYR A 125 -15.94 -4.96 -0.66
CA TYR A 125 -15.04 -6.01 -1.18
C TYR A 125 -15.61 -7.42 -1.06
N ASN A 126 -16.58 -7.66 -0.17
CA ASN A 126 -17.29 -8.94 -0.11
C ASN A 126 -18.00 -9.27 -1.42
N LYS A 127 -18.50 -8.26 -2.15
CA LYS A 127 -19.12 -8.42 -3.49
C LYS A 127 -18.12 -8.89 -4.55
N LEU A 128 -16.83 -8.79 -4.27
CA LEU A 128 -15.72 -9.23 -5.13
C LEU A 128 -15.09 -10.54 -4.65
N GLY A 129 -15.70 -11.22 -3.69
CA GLY A 129 -15.26 -12.51 -3.18
C GLY A 129 -14.24 -12.44 -2.03
N PHE A 130 -13.95 -11.24 -1.49
CA PHE A 130 -13.10 -11.13 -0.31
C PHE A 130 -13.83 -11.55 0.96
N GLY A 131 -13.19 -12.42 1.73
CA GLY A 131 -13.55 -12.69 3.13
C GLY A 131 -12.85 -11.73 4.07
N THR A 132 -13.34 -11.63 5.32
CA THR A 132 -12.66 -10.88 6.37
C THR A 132 -11.58 -11.76 6.99
N GLY A 133 -10.35 -11.25 6.99
CA GLY A 133 -9.20 -11.88 7.64
C GLY A 133 -9.07 -11.51 9.12
N ALA A 134 -7.87 -11.68 9.67
CA ALA A 134 -7.56 -11.28 11.03
C ALA A 134 -7.58 -9.74 11.19
N TYR A 135 -7.88 -9.29 12.41
CA TYR A 135 -7.81 -7.87 12.76
C TYR A 135 -6.37 -7.44 13.03
N ILE A 136 -6.07 -6.17 12.77
CA ILE A 136 -4.85 -5.52 13.24
C ILE A 136 -5.05 -5.20 14.72
N ASN A 137 -4.12 -5.64 15.55
CA ASN A 137 -4.11 -5.28 16.97
C ASN A 137 -3.25 -4.02 17.16
N GLU A 138 -3.84 -2.98 17.70
CA GLU A 138 -3.15 -1.74 18.06
C GLU A 138 -2.96 -1.68 19.58
N PHE A 139 -1.75 -1.32 20.00
CA PHE A 139 -1.40 -1.14 21.40
C PHE A 139 -0.92 0.28 21.62
N SER A 140 -1.50 0.94 22.61
CA SER A 140 -1.06 2.25 23.09
C SER A 140 -0.58 2.10 24.53
N PHE A 141 0.63 2.58 24.80
CA PHE A 141 1.21 2.50 26.14
C PHE A 141 2.20 3.67 26.35
N ASP A 142 2.38 4.04 27.62
CA ASP A 142 3.43 4.96 28.02
C ASP A 142 4.75 4.17 28.19
N PRO A 143 5.78 4.44 27.39
CA PRO A 143 7.06 3.76 27.51
C PRO A 143 7.71 3.88 28.89
N ALA A 144 7.42 4.94 29.65
CA ALA A 144 7.95 5.12 31.01
C ALA A 144 7.39 4.10 32.02
N LEU A 145 6.26 3.47 31.69
CA LEU A 145 5.63 2.43 32.52
C LEU A 145 6.13 1.02 32.20
N LEU A 146 6.98 0.85 31.19
CA LEU A 146 7.58 -0.43 30.85
C LEU A 146 8.59 -0.84 31.91
N ASN A 147 8.27 -1.87 32.69
CA ASN A 147 9.19 -2.48 33.62
C ASN A 147 9.93 -3.62 32.91
N VAL A 148 11.13 -3.31 32.38
CA VAL A 148 11.99 -4.29 31.70
C VAL A 148 13.28 -4.47 32.48
N GLU A 149 13.60 -5.70 32.86
CA GLU A 149 14.83 -6.03 33.59
C GLU A 149 16.11 -5.96 32.74
N ILE A 150 15.94 -5.78 31.42
CA ILE A 150 17.03 -5.78 30.45
C ILE A 150 17.69 -4.38 30.42
N LYS A 151 19.02 -4.34 30.59
CA LYS A 151 19.78 -3.09 30.42
C LYS A 151 19.65 -2.60 28.96
N PRO A 152 19.06 -1.42 28.72
CA PRO A 152 18.88 -0.91 27.37
C PRO A 152 20.22 -0.61 26.70
N ARG A 153 20.34 -0.96 25.43
CA ARG A 153 21.42 -0.54 24.55
C ARG A 153 21.02 0.75 23.83
N THR A 154 21.94 1.64 23.58
CA THR A 154 21.65 2.89 22.86
C THR A 154 21.34 2.58 21.39
N PRO A 155 20.14 2.89 20.90
CA PRO A 155 19.82 2.72 19.50
C PRO A 155 20.42 3.83 18.65
N ARG A 156 20.52 3.60 17.34
CA ARG A 156 20.81 4.65 16.34
C ARG A 156 19.50 5.22 15.81
N ARG A 157 19.49 6.50 15.45
CA ARG A 157 18.39 7.11 14.70
C ARG A 157 18.39 6.55 13.29
N LEU A 158 17.21 6.24 12.80
CA LEU A 158 16.97 5.84 11.42
C LEU A 158 16.24 6.96 10.70
N THR A 159 16.51 7.08 9.40
CA THR A 159 15.87 8.01 8.48
C THR A 159 15.34 7.24 7.26
N ALA A 160 14.65 7.90 6.33
CA ALA A 160 14.24 7.28 5.08
C ALA A 160 15.43 6.85 4.20
N GLU A 161 16.62 7.41 4.43
CA GLU A 161 17.84 6.99 3.73
C GLU A 161 18.33 5.59 4.16
N ASP A 162 17.91 5.11 5.34
CA ASP A 162 18.18 3.75 5.80
C ASP A 162 17.17 2.72 5.24
N SER A 163 16.28 3.13 4.33
CA SER A 163 15.15 2.33 3.83
C SER A 163 15.56 0.96 3.28
N GLU A 164 16.69 0.85 2.60
CA GLU A 164 17.18 -0.42 2.06
C GLU A 164 17.49 -1.43 3.17
N GLN A 165 18.26 -1.00 4.19
CA GLN A 165 18.59 -1.84 5.34
C GLN A 165 17.36 -2.18 6.19
N MET A 166 16.44 -1.23 6.32
CA MET A 166 15.19 -1.44 7.04
C MET A 166 14.32 -2.46 6.32
N LEU A 167 14.16 -2.35 5.00
CA LEU A 167 13.42 -3.31 4.20
C LEU A 167 14.06 -4.71 4.25
N ALA A 168 15.38 -4.81 4.11
CA ALA A 168 16.12 -6.07 4.24
C ALA A 168 15.88 -6.73 5.61
N THR A 169 15.91 -5.95 6.70
CA THR A 169 15.61 -6.45 8.06
C THR A 169 14.16 -6.94 8.18
N MET A 170 13.21 -6.20 7.60
CA MET A 170 11.81 -6.61 7.57
C MET A 170 11.58 -7.89 6.75
N MET A 171 12.28 -8.03 5.63
CA MET A 171 12.22 -9.23 4.79
C MET A 171 12.79 -10.47 5.50
N ALA A 172 13.82 -10.28 6.32
CA ALA A 172 14.47 -11.35 7.08
C ALA A 172 13.72 -11.79 8.36
N ARG A 173 12.63 -11.09 8.72
CA ARG A 173 11.88 -11.43 9.95
C ARG A 173 11.27 -12.83 9.89
N PRO A 174 11.15 -13.53 11.02
CA PRO A 174 10.33 -14.74 11.11
C PRO A 174 8.89 -14.45 10.70
N ARG A 175 8.31 -15.35 9.90
CA ARG A 175 6.95 -15.20 9.40
C ARG A 175 6.09 -16.38 9.85
N SER A 176 4.97 -16.08 10.50
CA SER A 176 3.95 -17.06 10.85
C SER A 176 2.90 -17.20 9.75
N HIS A 177 2.02 -18.18 9.89
CA HIS A 177 0.85 -18.36 9.03
C HIS A 177 0.06 -17.06 8.83
N GLY A 178 -0.32 -16.75 7.60
CA GLY A 178 -1.03 -15.52 7.24
C GLY A 178 -0.17 -14.27 7.07
N SER A 179 1.14 -14.33 7.41
CA SER A 179 2.02 -13.17 7.24
C SER A 179 2.16 -12.76 5.78
N VAL A 180 1.84 -11.52 5.49
CA VAL A 180 2.03 -10.87 4.18
C VAL A 180 3.41 -10.21 4.13
N THR A 181 4.07 -10.32 3.00
CA THR A 181 5.37 -9.69 2.73
C THR A 181 5.37 -9.06 1.35
N LEU A 182 5.76 -7.79 1.31
CA LEU A 182 5.91 -7.00 0.08
C LEU A 182 7.36 -6.55 -0.03
N ASN A 183 8.01 -6.89 -1.16
CA ASN A 183 9.34 -6.38 -1.47
C ASN A 183 9.21 -5.26 -2.50
N LEU A 184 8.82 -4.09 -2.03
CA LEU A 184 8.50 -2.90 -2.83
C LEU A 184 9.34 -1.72 -2.32
N PRO A 185 10.61 -1.59 -2.73
CA PRO A 185 11.54 -0.62 -2.13
C PRO A 185 11.12 0.84 -2.32
N LYS A 186 10.55 1.22 -3.44
CA LYS A 186 10.07 2.59 -3.67
C LYS A 186 8.85 2.91 -2.82
N THR A 187 7.86 2.01 -2.82
CA THR A 187 6.68 2.12 -1.95
C THR A 187 7.09 2.23 -0.48
N PHE A 188 8.03 1.37 -0.05
CA PHE A 188 8.50 1.37 1.32
C PHE A 188 9.20 2.69 1.67
N LYS A 189 10.12 3.18 0.82
CA LYS A 189 10.79 4.48 1.01
C LYS A 189 9.78 5.63 1.06
N SER A 190 8.81 5.65 0.16
CA SER A 190 7.73 6.64 0.13
C SER A 190 6.93 6.66 1.44
N GLU A 191 6.60 5.49 1.98
CA GLU A 191 5.89 5.40 3.26
C GLU A 191 6.73 5.87 4.46
N LEU A 192 8.04 5.65 4.45
CA LEU A 192 8.94 6.17 5.48
C LEU A 192 9.02 7.70 5.46
N ASP A 193 8.98 8.30 4.28
CA ASP A 193 9.04 9.75 4.08
C ASP A 193 7.74 10.47 4.43
N ARG A 194 6.67 9.74 4.72
CA ARG A 194 5.32 10.28 4.93
C ARG A 194 5.14 10.84 6.33
N GLY A 195 4.97 12.16 6.44
CA GLY A 195 4.60 12.85 7.67
C GLY A 195 5.71 12.94 8.72
N SER A 196 5.32 13.30 9.95
CA SER A 196 6.22 13.36 11.11
C SER A 196 6.42 11.95 11.66
N ARG A 197 7.58 11.37 11.38
CA ARG A 197 7.94 10.01 11.81
C ARG A 197 9.36 9.97 12.32
N PHE A 198 9.65 9.03 13.22
CA PHE A 198 11.00 8.74 13.66
C PHE A 198 11.28 7.25 13.66
N GLY A 199 12.54 6.89 13.51
CA GLY A 199 13.02 5.53 13.56
C GLY A 199 14.16 5.34 14.55
N LEU A 200 14.18 4.18 15.18
CA LEU A 200 15.28 3.71 16.02
C LEU A 200 15.69 2.31 15.56
N GLY A 201 16.98 2.05 15.52
CA GLY A 201 17.53 0.76 15.11
C GLY A 201 18.68 0.28 15.95
N TYR A 202 18.78 -1.04 16.10
CA TYR A 202 19.94 -1.72 16.68
C TYR A 202 20.74 -2.42 15.59
N TYR A 203 22.04 -2.29 15.71
CA TYR A 203 23.01 -2.86 14.80
C TYR A 203 23.89 -3.90 15.50
N GLU A 204 24.19 -4.97 14.79
CA GLU A 204 25.24 -5.93 15.10
C GLU A 204 26.32 -5.80 14.01
N GLY A 205 27.42 -5.16 14.34
CA GLY A 205 28.37 -4.71 13.33
C GLY A 205 27.72 -3.70 12.37
N ALA A 206 27.75 -4.00 11.08
CA ALA A 206 27.12 -3.18 10.04
C ALA A 206 25.66 -3.55 9.75
N ARG A 207 25.14 -4.63 10.34
CA ARG A 207 23.80 -5.17 10.05
C ARG A 207 22.76 -4.57 11.00
N LEU A 208 21.73 -3.97 10.46
CA LEU A 208 20.53 -3.59 11.19
C LEU A 208 19.75 -4.88 11.55
N THR A 209 19.54 -5.14 12.84
CA THR A 209 18.91 -6.37 13.33
C THR A 209 17.52 -6.15 13.90
N HIS A 210 17.27 -4.98 14.49
CA HIS A 210 15.99 -4.61 15.06
C HIS A 210 15.69 -3.16 14.71
N LEU A 211 14.44 -2.88 14.45
CA LEU A 211 13.99 -1.52 14.16
C LEU A 211 12.59 -1.25 14.72
N VAL A 212 12.37 0.01 15.06
CA VAL A 212 11.05 0.58 15.31
C VAL A 212 10.91 1.81 14.43
N TRP A 213 9.81 1.91 13.73
CA TRP A 213 9.43 3.08 12.94
C TRP A 213 8.00 3.47 13.29
N ARG A 214 7.79 4.71 13.70
CA ARG A 214 6.47 5.16 14.16
C ARG A 214 6.20 6.61 13.75
N LYS A 215 4.92 6.96 13.75
CA LYS A 215 4.44 8.34 13.71
C LYS A 215 4.51 8.93 15.12
N GLU A 216 4.96 10.18 15.25
CA GLU A 216 4.85 10.98 16.47
C GLU A 216 3.41 11.41 16.75
#